data_0f6e5ba3ce09be8d3f0d95959541373c
#
_entry.id   0f6e5ba3ce09be8d3f0d95959541373c
#
_cell.length_a   1.000
_cell.length_b   1.000
_cell.length_c   1.000
_cell.angle_alpha   90.00
_cell.angle_beta   90.00
_cell.angle_gamma   90.00
#
_symmetry.space_group_name_H-M   'P 1'
#
loop_
_entity.id
_entity.type
_entity.pdbx_description
1 polymer ?
#
loop_
_entity_poly.entity_id
_entity_poly.type
_entity_poly.pdbx_seq_one_letter_code
_entity_poly.pdbx_strand_id
1 'polypeptide(L)'
;MSDYQMFEAVVRDVEQITPLVKRFTLVSPTGAPLPAFSGGSHIIVQMQDGEQRYSNAYSLMSSPLDTTSWQIAVRLESPSKGGSRFMHQRVRPGDTLTVSTPNNLFAIEPQARKHLLIAGGIGITPFLSHIPELEQRQADWQLHYCFHDADSNAFVDTLRAAPWRDRVNVHVSALGSRLDLPRLFADLEPGTHVYTCGPAALNEAVKAAAERHQVPASQLHFEQFILEDKSGEAFTLVLARSGREFTVPQDMTILQVIENNKAAKVECLCREGVCGTCETMILEGE
;
A
#
# COMPACT_ATOMS: atom_id res chain seq x y z
N MET A 1 -3.13 9.50 16.94
CA MET A 1 -4.49 9.26 16.45
C MET A 1 -4.51 9.67 15.00
N SER A 2 -4.75 8.75 14.09
CA SER A 2 -4.88 9.07 12.66
C SER A 2 -6.25 9.72 12.46
N ASP A 3 -6.27 11.01 12.12
CA ASP A 3 -7.50 11.79 11.89
C ASP A 3 -8.12 11.48 10.51
N TYR A 4 -8.42 10.21 10.23
CA TYR A 4 -9.17 9.88 9.02
C TYR A 4 -10.58 10.45 9.11
N GLN A 5 -10.90 11.34 8.18
CA GLN A 5 -12.27 11.79 7.96
C GLN A 5 -12.83 11.03 6.76
N MET A 6 -14.03 10.46 6.93
CA MET A 6 -14.72 9.75 5.85
C MET A 6 -15.64 10.71 5.10
N PHE A 7 -15.62 10.64 3.78
CA PHE A 7 -16.48 11.43 2.91
C PHE A 7 -16.85 10.65 1.64
N GLU A 8 -17.76 11.19 0.85
CA GLU A 8 -18.21 10.56 -0.39
C GLU A 8 -17.36 11.03 -1.57
N ALA A 9 -16.94 10.09 -2.41
CA ALA A 9 -16.31 10.33 -3.71
C ALA A 9 -17.09 9.59 -4.80
N VAL A 10 -17.24 10.21 -5.97
CA VAL A 10 -17.90 9.62 -7.13
C VAL A 10 -16.89 8.92 -8.00
N VAL A 11 -17.20 7.72 -8.42
CA VAL A 11 -16.42 6.95 -9.42
C VAL A 11 -16.69 7.55 -10.78
N ARG A 12 -15.77 8.34 -11.31
CA ARG A 12 -15.89 8.93 -12.63
C ARG A 12 -15.67 7.93 -13.75
N ASP A 13 -14.67 7.02 -13.55
CA ASP A 13 -14.26 6.08 -14.56
C ASP A 13 -13.76 4.78 -13.94
N VAL A 14 -13.94 3.66 -14.66
CA VAL A 14 -13.46 2.33 -14.32
C VAL A 14 -12.82 1.70 -15.56
N GLU A 15 -11.52 1.48 -15.51
CA GLU A 15 -10.74 0.94 -16.60
C GLU A 15 -10.16 -0.42 -16.27
N GLN A 16 -10.31 -1.39 -17.18
CA GLN A 16 -9.63 -2.69 -17.07
C GLN A 16 -8.20 -2.55 -17.59
N ILE A 17 -7.22 -2.65 -16.68
CA ILE A 17 -5.79 -2.52 -17.02
C ILE A 17 -5.21 -3.87 -17.44
N THR A 18 -5.49 -4.92 -16.65
CA THR A 18 -5.17 -6.32 -16.97
C THR A 18 -6.37 -7.18 -16.58
N PRO A 19 -6.42 -8.48 -16.91
CA PRO A 19 -7.51 -9.35 -16.45
C PRO A 19 -7.74 -9.31 -14.94
N LEU A 20 -6.68 -9.04 -14.16
CA LEU A 20 -6.72 -9.01 -12.70
C LEU A 20 -6.72 -7.60 -12.09
N VAL A 21 -6.50 -6.53 -12.85
CA VAL A 21 -6.35 -5.18 -12.30
C VAL A 21 -7.31 -4.21 -12.95
N LYS A 22 -8.08 -3.49 -12.13
CA LYS A 22 -8.90 -2.35 -12.54
C LYS A 22 -8.37 -1.06 -11.93
N ARG A 23 -8.39 0.02 -12.72
CA ARG A 23 -8.16 1.39 -12.26
C ARG A 23 -9.50 2.09 -12.07
N PHE A 24 -9.63 2.80 -10.95
CA PHE A 24 -10.80 3.61 -10.63
C PHE A 24 -10.35 5.06 -10.50
N THR A 25 -11.07 5.95 -11.18
CA THR A 25 -10.87 7.40 -11.06
C THR A 25 -11.98 7.98 -10.21
N LEU A 26 -11.60 8.62 -9.12
CA LEU A 26 -12.50 9.21 -8.12
C LEU A 26 -12.49 10.74 -8.24
N VAL A 27 -13.65 11.35 -8.09
CA VAL A 27 -13.82 12.81 -8.11
C VAL A 27 -14.73 13.24 -6.97
N SER A 28 -14.67 14.51 -6.62
CA SER A 28 -15.60 15.10 -5.66
C SER A 28 -17.03 15.15 -6.24
N PRO A 29 -18.07 14.79 -5.47
CA PRO A 29 -19.46 14.91 -5.90
C PRO A 29 -19.90 16.35 -6.17
N THR A 30 -19.20 17.33 -5.61
CA THR A 30 -19.52 18.75 -5.77
C THR A 30 -18.69 19.45 -6.86
N GLY A 31 -17.71 18.74 -7.46
CA GLY A 31 -16.74 19.33 -8.38
C GLY A 31 -15.64 20.17 -7.70
N ALA A 32 -15.65 20.27 -6.38
CA ALA A 32 -14.56 20.89 -5.63
C ALA A 32 -13.28 20.04 -5.70
N PRO A 33 -12.09 20.61 -5.49
CA PRO A 33 -10.88 19.83 -5.36
C PRO A 33 -11.00 18.78 -4.25
N LEU A 34 -10.44 17.60 -4.48
CA LEU A 34 -10.25 16.59 -3.45
C LEU A 34 -9.13 17.01 -2.48
N PRO A 35 -9.09 16.47 -1.26
CA PRO A 35 -7.99 16.74 -0.33
C PRO A 35 -6.63 16.50 -0.97
N ALA A 36 -5.69 17.42 -0.71
CA ALA A 36 -4.31 17.28 -1.17
C ALA A 36 -3.63 16.09 -0.49
N PHE A 37 -2.67 15.47 -1.16
CA PHE A 37 -1.90 14.36 -0.63
C PHE A 37 -0.43 14.43 -1.11
N SER A 38 0.45 13.65 -0.52
CA SER A 38 1.84 13.48 -0.96
C SER A 38 2.04 12.08 -1.56
N GLY A 39 3.06 11.92 -2.38
CA GLY A 39 3.41 10.62 -2.98
C GLY A 39 3.53 9.52 -1.92
N GLY A 40 2.99 8.34 -2.20
CA GLY A 40 2.92 7.21 -1.25
C GLY A 40 1.72 7.22 -0.30
N SER A 41 0.84 8.23 -0.40
CA SER A 41 -0.41 8.24 0.38
C SER A 41 -1.37 7.15 -0.06
N HIS A 42 -2.18 6.70 0.88
CA HIS A 42 -3.29 5.79 0.65
C HIS A 42 -4.61 6.36 1.19
N ILE A 43 -5.72 5.83 0.73
CA ILE A 43 -7.05 6.06 1.25
C ILE A 43 -7.67 4.74 1.70
N ILE A 44 -8.60 4.82 2.65
CA ILE A 44 -9.46 3.70 3.01
C ILE A 44 -10.74 3.81 2.19
N VAL A 45 -11.14 2.73 1.52
CA VAL A 45 -12.41 2.62 0.81
C VAL A 45 -13.33 1.69 1.59
N GLN A 46 -14.48 2.21 1.99
CA GLN A 46 -15.53 1.41 2.63
C GLN A 46 -16.52 0.92 1.57
N MET A 47 -16.86 -0.34 1.64
CA MET A 47 -17.75 -1.02 0.72
C MET A 47 -18.82 -1.79 1.51
N GLN A 48 -20.05 -1.83 0.95
CA GLN A 48 -21.15 -2.57 1.56
C GLN A 48 -21.85 -3.43 0.51
N ASP A 49 -21.92 -4.74 0.74
CA ASP A 49 -22.65 -5.70 -0.09
C ASP A 49 -23.70 -6.42 0.77
N GLY A 50 -24.92 -5.92 0.75
CA GLY A 50 -25.96 -6.34 1.69
C GLY A 50 -25.59 -6.01 3.14
N GLU A 51 -25.52 -7.02 3.98
CA GLU A 51 -25.11 -6.88 5.39
C GLU A 51 -23.59 -6.92 5.59
N GLN A 52 -22.84 -7.35 4.57
CA GLN A 52 -21.38 -7.44 4.64
C GLN A 52 -20.73 -6.10 4.39
N ARG A 53 -19.76 -5.77 5.23
CA ARG A 53 -18.96 -4.55 5.11
C ARG A 53 -17.48 -4.90 4.92
N TYR A 54 -16.86 -4.20 3.98
CA TYR A 54 -15.42 -4.31 3.73
C TYR A 54 -14.80 -2.92 3.88
N SER A 55 -13.54 -2.90 4.28
CA SER A 55 -12.79 -1.66 4.45
C SER A 55 -11.33 -1.92 4.06
N ASN A 56 -10.93 -1.45 2.89
CA ASN A 56 -9.60 -1.74 2.33
C ASN A 56 -8.81 -0.45 2.11
N ALA A 57 -7.51 -0.52 2.36
CA ALA A 57 -6.56 0.53 2.00
C ALA A 57 -6.14 0.38 0.53
N TYR A 58 -6.08 1.49 -0.19
CA TYR A 58 -5.57 1.55 -1.56
C TYR A 58 -4.66 2.76 -1.72
N SER A 59 -3.46 2.54 -2.25
CA SER A 59 -2.53 3.63 -2.56
C SER A 59 -3.10 4.54 -3.63
N LEU A 60 -2.98 5.86 -3.41
CA LEU A 60 -3.24 6.85 -4.44
C LEU A 60 -2.10 6.79 -5.47
N MET A 61 -2.46 6.61 -6.73
CA MET A 61 -1.51 6.47 -7.82
C MET A 61 -1.51 7.63 -8.82
N SER A 62 -2.47 8.55 -8.72
CA SER A 62 -2.48 9.79 -9.48
C SER A 62 -1.37 10.73 -9.01
N SER A 63 -1.07 11.75 -9.82
CA SER A 63 -0.13 12.78 -9.42
C SER A 63 -0.63 13.55 -8.20
N PRO A 64 0.16 13.70 -7.12
CA PRO A 64 -0.23 14.53 -5.98
C PRO A 64 -0.29 16.03 -6.32
N LEU A 65 0.20 16.42 -7.50
CA LEU A 65 0.15 17.80 -8.01
C LEU A 65 -1.23 18.15 -8.61
N ASP A 66 -2.11 17.15 -8.79
CA ASP A 66 -3.45 17.31 -9.32
C ASP A 66 -4.49 16.85 -8.28
N THR A 67 -5.27 17.80 -7.77
CA THR A 67 -6.33 17.55 -6.79
C THR A 67 -7.72 17.42 -7.43
N THR A 68 -7.83 17.47 -8.75
CA THR A 68 -9.12 17.37 -9.45
C THR A 68 -9.68 15.94 -9.45
N SER A 69 -8.80 14.94 -9.37
CA SER A 69 -9.19 13.55 -9.28
C SER A 69 -8.14 12.72 -8.56
N TRP A 70 -8.58 11.62 -7.96
CA TRP A 70 -7.72 10.56 -7.45
C TRP A 70 -7.83 9.32 -8.30
N GLN A 71 -6.75 8.55 -8.36
CA GLN A 71 -6.75 7.23 -8.99
C GLN A 71 -6.24 6.18 -8.00
N ILE A 72 -6.95 5.06 -7.97
CA ILE A 72 -6.52 3.84 -7.27
C ILE A 72 -6.56 2.67 -8.24
N ALA A 73 -5.73 1.67 -8.03
CA ALA A 73 -5.82 0.41 -8.74
C ALA A 73 -6.09 -0.74 -7.77
N VAL A 74 -7.01 -1.60 -8.15
CA VAL A 74 -7.43 -2.74 -7.35
C VAL A 74 -7.12 -4.03 -8.10
N ARG A 75 -6.29 -4.88 -7.50
CA ARG A 75 -6.06 -6.23 -7.99
C ARG A 75 -7.13 -7.15 -7.43
N LEU A 76 -7.71 -7.98 -8.29
CA LEU A 76 -8.62 -9.04 -7.88
C LEU A 76 -7.84 -10.15 -7.18
N GLU A 77 -8.05 -10.31 -5.89
CA GLU A 77 -7.40 -11.36 -5.10
C GLU A 77 -8.16 -12.69 -5.18
N SER A 78 -7.40 -13.80 -5.16
CA SER A 78 -7.95 -15.16 -5.12
C SER A 78 -7.12 -16.04 -4.15
N PRO A 79 -7.71 -16.49 -3.02
CA PRO A 79 -9.05 -16.19 -2.53
C PRO A 79 -9.23 -14.72 -2.11
N SER A 80 -10.43 -14.16 -2.32
CA SER A 80 -10.75 -12.79 -1.93
C SER A 80 -11.53 -12.77 -0.61
N LYS A 81 -11.14 -11.88 0.33
CA LYS A 81 -11.90 -11.58 1.54
C LYS A 81 -13.21 -10.80 1.25
N GLY A 82 -13.46 -10.41 -0.01
CA GLY A 82 -14.68 -9.77 -0.50
C GLY A 82 -14.46 -8.38 -1.09
N GLY A 83 -13.59 -7.54 -0.51
CA GLY A 83 -13.42 -6.15 -0.93
C GLY A 83 -12.95 -5.99 -2.39
N SER A 84 -11.88 -6.68 -2.80
CA SER A 84 -11.40 -6.61 -4.18
C SER A 84 -12.43 -7.15 -5.19
N ARG A 85 -13.16 -8.19 -4.81
CA ARG A 85 -14.26 -8.74 -5.62
C ARG A 85 -15.40 -7.74 -5.75
N PHE A 86 -15.80 -7.07 -4.66
CA PHE A 86 -16.81 -6.01 -4.69
C PHE A 86 -16.40 -4.90 -5.66
N MET A 87 -15.19 -4.38 -5.57
CA MET A 87 -14.66 -3.37 -6.46
C MET A 87 -14.73 -3.82 -7.94
N HIS A 88 -14.34 -5.05 -8.23
CA HIS A 88 -14.35 -5.56 -9.61
C HIS A 88 -15.73 -5.85 -10.16
N GLN A 89 -16.67 -6.34 -9.34
CA GLN A 89 -17.95 -6.85 -9.82
C GLN A 89 -19.11 -5.88 -9.66
N ARG A 90 -19.08 -5.01 -8.65
CA ARG A 90 -20.20 -4.12 -8.27
C ARG A 90 -19.98 -2.69 -8.71
N VAL A 91 -18.78 -2.15 -8.52
CA VAL A 91 -18.50 -0.72 -8.74
C VAL A 91 -18.50 -0.36 -10.23
N ARG A 92 -19.21 0.70 -10.56
CA ARG A 92 -19.40 1.23 -11.92
C ARG A 92 -19.18 2.74 -11.94
N PRO A 93 -18.90 3.33 -13.12
CA PRO A 93 -18.94 4.79 -13.28
C PRO A 93 -20.29 5.35 -12.85
N GLY A 94 -20.27 6.42 -12.05
CA GLY A 94 -21.42 7.08 -11.45
C GLY A 94 -21.73 6.62 -10.02
N ASP A 95 -21.17 5.51 -9.55
CA ASP A 95 -21.35 5.08 -8.17
C ASP A 95 -20.64 6.01 -7.20
N THR A 96 -21.14 6.06 -5.97
CA THR A 96 -20.53 6.76 -4.85
C THR A 96 -19.88 5.76 -3.91
N LEU A 97 -18.63 6.05 -3.53
CA LEU A 97 -17.87 5.30 -2.53
C LEU A 97 -17.61 6.19 -1.32
N THR A 98 -17.70 5.61 -0.13
CA THR A 98 -17.22 6.25 1.10
C THR A 98 -15.72 6.03 1.22
N VAL A 99 -14.96 7.12 1.22
CA VAL A 99 -13.49 7.09 1.26
C VAL A 99 -12.95 7.95 2.39
N SER A 100 -11.74 7.65 2.86
CA SER A 100 -11.09 8.48 3.86
C SER A 100 -10.32 9.65 3.24
N THR A 101 -10.00 10.66 4.06
CA THR A 101 -8.89 11.56 3.75
C THR A 101 -7.60 10.75 3.56
N PRO A 102 -6.65 11.24 2.71
CA PRO A 102 -5.36 10.57 2.50
C PRO A 102 -4.53 10.51 3.79
N ASN A 103 -3.84 9.38 3.98
CA ASN A 103 -2.82 9.25 4.99
C ASN A 103 -1.54 8.71 4.33
N ASN A 104 -0.36 9.14 4.80
CA ASN A 104 0.91 8.73 4.24
C ASN A 104 1.79 8.07 5.29
N LEU A 105 1.95 6.74 5.15
CA LEU A 105 2.86 5.93 5.95
C LEU A 105 4.09 5.48 5.13
N PHE A 106 4.19 5.96 3.89
CA PHE A 106 5.24 5.58 2.95
C PHE A 106 5.80 6.82 2.23
N ALA A 107 6.03 7.90 2.99
CA ALA A 107 6.50 9.17 2.45
C ALA A 107 7.95 9.11 1.97
N ILE A 108 8.29 9.95 0.97
CA ILE A 108 9.66 10.13 0.50
C ILE A 108 10.46 10.91 1.55
N GLU A 109 11.70 10.47 1.82
CA GLU A 109 12.66 11.22 2.62
C GLU A 109 13.21 12.41 1.80
N PRO A 110 12.87 13.65 2.17
CA PRO A 110 13.24 14.81 1.34
C PRO A 110 14.75 15.07 1.25
N GLN A 111 15.53 14.56 2.21
CA GLN A 111 16.97 14.78 2.29
C GLN A 111 17.78 13.64 1.68
N ALA A 112 17.12 12.59 1.17
CA ALA A 112 17.81 11.50 0.49
C ALA A 112 18.56 12.02 -0.74
N ARG A 113 19.78 11.54 -0.93
CA ARG A 113 20.59 11.86 -2.12
C ARG A 113 20.05 11.19 -3.37
N LYS A 114 19.53 9.98 -3.22
CA LYS A 114 18.94 9.17 -4.28
C LYS A 114 17.80 8.31 -3.73
N HIS A 115 16.82 8.06 -4.55
CA HIS A 115 15.68 7.21 -4.21
C HIS A 115 15.69 5.97 -5.10
N LEU A 116 15.90 4.81 -4.52
CA LEU A 116 15.78 3.52 -5.19
C LEU A 116 14.41 2.92 -4.91
N LEU A 117 13.58 2.82 -5.94
CA LEU A 117 12.21 2.34 -5.86
C LEU A 117 12.16 0.91 -6.37
N ILE A 118 11.66 -0.03 -5.58
CA ILE A 118 11.54 -1.46 -5.93
C ILE A 118 10.08 -1.89 -5.80
N ALA A 119 9.43 -2.08 -6.92
CA ALA A 119 8.02 -2.45 -7.01
C ALA A 119 7.83 -3.91 -7.37
N GLY A 120 6.89 -4.60 -6.70
CA GLY A 120 6.47 -5.95 -7.03
C GLY A 120 4.98 -6.02 -7.41
N GLY A 121 4.66 -6.38 -8.66
CA GLY A 121 3.27 -6.48 -9.13
C GLY A 121 2.44 -5.23 -8.87
N ILE A 122 1.31 -5.35 -8.15
CA ILE A 122 0.44 -4.20 -7.83
C ILE A 122 1.09 -3.21 -6.86
N GLY A 123 2.19 -3.57 -6.21
CA GLY A 123 3.01 -2.66 -5.40
C GLY A 123 3.68 -1.53 -6.19
N ILE A 124 3.44 -1.44 -7.49
CA ILE A 124 3.80 -0.29 -8.31
C ILE A 124 2.99 0.97 -7.96
N THR A 125 1.78 0.81 -7.41
CA THR A 125 0.82 1.91 -7.24
C THR A 125 1.33 3.10 -6.40
N PRO A 126 1.99 2.95 -5.23
CA PRO A 126 2.50 4.09 -4.49
C PRO A 126 3.62 4.82 -5.25
N PHE A 127 4.41 4.10 -6.05
CA PHE A 127 5.50 4.70 -6.81
C PHE A 127 5.00 5.58 -7.97
N LEU A 128 3.81 5.30 -8.52
CA LEU A 128 3.20 6.15 -9.54
C LEU A 128 2.83 7.54 -9.00
N SER A 129 2.63 7.69 -7.69
CA SER A 129 2.46 9.00 -7.05
C SER A 129 3.77 9.57 -6.49
N HIS A 130 4.76 8.74 -6.12
CA HIS A 130 6.09 9.20 -5.73
C HIS A 130 6.82 9.88 -6.90
N ILE A 131 6.78 9.27 -8.10
CA ILE A 131 7.55 9.74 -9.26
C ILE A 131 7.22 11.20 -9.63
N PRO A 132 5.96 11.65 -9.78
CA PRO A 132 5.67 13.05 -10.05
C PRO A 132 6.23 14.03 -9.01
N GLU A 133 6.24 13.63 -7.74
CA GLU A 133 6.82 14.42 -6.66
C GLU A 133 8.36 14.48 -6.76
N LEU A 134 9.01 13.35 -7.05
CA LEU A 134 10.44 13.27 -7.27
C LEU A 134 10.88 14.08 -8.50
N GLU A 135 10.13 14.02 -9.60
CA GLU A 135 10.37 14.81 -10.80
C GLU A 135 10.23 16.32 -10.52
N GLN A 136 9.19 16.73 -9.79
CA GLN A 136 9.01 18.13 -9.39
C GLN A 136 10.20 18.65 -8.56
N ARG A 137 10.75 17.79 -7.69
CA ARG A 137 11.92 18.11 -6.85
C ARG A 137 13.24 17.99 -7.59
N GLN A 138 13.24 17.53 -8.84
CA GLN A 138 14.45 17.19 -9.62
C GLN A 138 15.38 16.23 -8.85
N ALA A 139 14.77 15.32 -8.09
CA ALA A 139 15.50 14.35 -7.29
C ALA A 139 16.13 13.26 -8.18
N ASP A 140 17.23 12.68 -7.71
CA ASP A 140 17.78 11.46 -8.32
C ASP A 140 16.99 10.25 -7.85
N TRP A 141 16.47 9.47 -8.80
CA TRP A 141 15.69 8.28 -8.52
C TRP A 141 15.81 7.23 -9.62
N GLN A 142 15.57 5.99 -9.26
CA GLN A 142 15.52 4.85 -10.18
C GLN A 142 14.42 3.89 -9.73
N LEU A 143 13.66 3.35 -10.68
CA LEU A 143 12.62 2.35 -10.44
C LEU A 143 13.03 0.99 -11.00
N HIS A 144 12.93 -0.05 -10.18
CA HIS A 144 12.94 -1.45 -10.58
C HIS A 144 11.52 -2.02 -10.41
N TYR A 145 10.88 -2.37 -11.52
CA TYR A 145 9.54 -2.94 -11.52
C TYR A 145 9.59 -4.43 -11.83
N CYS A 146 9.24 -5.24 -10.84
CA CYS A 146 9.29 -6.70 -10.88
C CYS A 146 7.87 -7.27 -10.96
N PHE A 147 7.62 -8.17 -11.90
CA PHE A 147 6.37 -8.93 -11.99
C PHE A 147 6.60 -10.29 -12.65
N HIS A 148 5.60 -11.18 -12.55
CA HIS A 148 5.75 -12.54 -13.04
C HIS A 148 5.53 -12.62 -14.56
N ASP A 149 4.37 -12.16 -15.02
CA ASP A 149 3.89 -12.30 -16.39
C ASP A 149 3.01 -11.10 -16.82
N ALA A 150 2.42 -11.18 -18.00
CA ALA A 150 1.58 -10.12 -18.55
C ALA A 150 0.32 -9.82 -17.71
N ASP A 151 -0.27 -10.80 -17.04
CA ASP A 151 -1.48 -10.61 -16.21
C ASP A 151 -1.16 -9.89 -14.90
N SER A 152 0.10 -10.00 -14.43
CA SER A 152 0.65 -9.31 -13.25
C SER A 152 1.22 -7.94 -13.59
N ASN A 153 1.31 -7.58 -14.87
CA ASN A 153 1.92 -6.37 -15.40
C ASN A 153 0.88 -5.26 -15.47
N ALA A 154 0.75 -4.46 -14.41
CA ALA A 154 -0.03 -3.23 -14.48
C ALA A 154 0.89 -2.04 -14.84
N PHE A 155 0.43 -1.18 -15.78
CA PHE A 155 1.04 0.12 -16.08
C PHE A 155 2.43 0.12 -16.76
N VAL A 156 2.98 -1.02 -17.24
CA VAL A 156 4.27 -1.04 -17.93
C VAL A 156 4.29 -0.14 -19.17
N ASP A 157 3.22 -0.13 -19.95
CA ASP A 157 3.16 0.71 -21.15
C ASP A 157 3.11 2.20 -20.78
N THR A 158 2.44 2.57 -19.68
CA THR A 158 2.47 3.93 -19.13
C THR A 158 3.89 4.32 -18.72
N LEU A 159 4.60 3.42 -18.02
CA LEU A 159 5.99 3.66 -17.60
C LEU A 159 6.94 3.82 -18.80
N ARG A 160 6.76 2.99 -19.82
CA ARG A 160 7.58 3.04 -21.05
C ARG A 160 7.32 4.27 -21.92
N ALA A 161 6.12 4.81 -21.89
CA ALA A 161 5.74 6.01 -22.62
C ALA A 161 6.16 7.31 -21.91
N ALA A 162 6.54 7.23 -20.64
CA ALA A 162 6.87 8.40 -19.84
C ALA A 162 8.20 9.05 -20.26
N PRO A 163 8.37 10.37 -20.07
CA PRO A 163 9.61 11.08 -20.43
C PRO A 163 10.83 10.60 -19.62
N TRP A 164 10.61 10.03 -18.45
CA TRP A 164 11.60 9.49 -17.54
C TRP A 164 11.80 7.97 -17.65
N ARG A 165 11.33 7.33 -18.73
CA ARG A 165 11.42 5.87 -18.95
C ARG A 165 12.83 5.29 -18.79
N ASP A 166 13.87 6.07 -19.06
CA ASP A 166 15.25 5.61 -18.96
C ASP A 166 15.70 5.37 -17.50
N ARG A 167 14.91 5.85 -16.52
CA ARG A 167 15.08 5.56 -15.08
C ARG A 167 14.32 4.32 -14.63
N VAL A 168 13.61 3.64 -15.54
CA VAL A 168 12.76 2.48 -15.23
C VAL A 168 13.38 1.20 -15.76
N ASN A 169 13.61 0.26 -14.87
CA ASN A 169 14.09 -1.09 -15.17
C ASN A 169 12.98 -2.10 -14.93
N VAL A 170 12.60 -2.84 -15.96
CA VAL A 170 11.51 -3.83 -15.90
C VAL A 170 12.10 -5.23 -15.81
N HIS A 171 11.62 -6.02 -14.85
CA HIS A 171 12.05 -7.39 -14.60
C HIS A 171 10.85 -8.34 -14.69
N VAL A 172 10.87 -9.25 -15.66
CA VAL A 172 9.80 -10.22 -15.91
C VAL A 172 10.31 -11.62 -15.61
N SER A 173 9.90 -12.20 -14.48
CA SER A 173 10.47 -13.46 -14.01
C SER A 173 10.10 -14.67 -14.91
N ALA A 174 8.93 -14.67 -15.55
CA ALA A 174 8.54 -15.69 -16.53
C ALA A 174 9.44 -15.69 -17.78
N LEU A 175 10.10 -14.56 -18.08
CA LEU A 175 11.05 -14.42 -19.19
C LEU A 175 12.51 -14.59 -18.75
N GLY A 176 12.75 -15.03 -17.52
CA GLY A 176 14.11 -15.20 -16.96
C GLY A 176 14.78 -13.90 -16.51
N SER A 177 14.13 -12.73 -16.63
CA SER A 177 14.65 -11.47 -16.15
C SER A 177 14.26 -11.28 -14.68
N ARG A 178 15.23 -11.44 -13.79
CA ARG A 178 15.05 -11.22 -12.34
C ARG A 178 15.95 -10.10 -11.87
N LEU A 179 15.46 -9.31 -10.91
CA LEU A 179 16.27 -8.30 -10.24
C LEU A 179 17.41 -8.98 -9.45
N ASP A 180 18.64 -8.58 -9.76
CA ASP A 180 19.82 -9.01 -9.01
C ASP A 180 20.05 -8.06 -7.81
N LEU A 181 19.37 -8.38 -6.70
CA LEU A 181 19.49 -7.59 -5.47
C LEU A 181 20.92 -7.52 -4.92
N PRO A 182 21.72 -8.64 -4.85
CA PRO A 182 23.09 -8.56 -4.41
C PRO A 182 23.93 -7.54 -5.18
N ARG A 183 23.82 -7.52 -6.50
CA ARG A 183 24.52 -6.55 -7.34
C ARG A 183 24.00 -5.14 -7.14
N LEU A 184 22.68 -4.96 -7.12
CA LEU A 184 22.04 -3.65 -6.92
C LEU A 184 22.49 -2.99 -5.61
N PHE A 185 22.57 -3.78 -4.53
CA PHE A 185 22.99 -3.28 -3.23
C PHE A 185 24.51 -3.10 -3.10
N ALA A 186 25.33 -3.87 -3.85
CA ALA A 186 26.76 -3.67 -3.91
C ALA A 186 27.13 -2.32 -4.58
N ASP A 187 26.32 -1.89 -5.56
CA ASP A 187 26.51 -0.64 -6.31
C ASP A 187 25.76 0.54 -5.68
N LEU A 188 25.19 0.40 -4.46
CA LEU A 188 24.36 1.42 -3.83
C LEU A 188 25.21 2.62 -3.37
N GLU A 189 24.86 3.80 -3.87
CA GLU A 189 25.53 5.03 -3.49
C GLU A 189 25.21 5.46 -2.05
N PRO A 190 26.17 6.01 -1.28
CA PRO A 190 25.90 6.51 0.07
C PRO A 190 24.80 7.58 0.10
N GLY A 191 23.85 7.45 1.03
CA GLY A 191 22.71 8.35 1.16
C GLY A 191 21.54 8.02 0.24
N THR A 192 21.58 6.83 -0.39
CA THR A 192 20.42 6.29 -1.11
C THR A 192 19.40 5.76 -0.12
N HIS A 193 18.14 6.18 -0.28
CA HIS A 193 17.01 5.59 0.41
C HIS A 193 16.31 4.58 -0.48
N VAL A 194 16.04 3.40 0.04
CA VAL A 194 15.41 2.28 -0.66
C VAL A 194 13.96 2.17 -0.23
N TYR A 195 13.08 2.18 -1.20
CA TYR A 195 11.62 2.04 -1.02
C TYR A 195 11.18 0.75 -1.69
N THR A 196 10.49 -0.11 -0.98
CA THR A 196 9.96 -1.34 -1.57
C THR A 196 8.50 -1.55 -1.21
N CYS A 197 7.72 -1.90 -2.22
CA CYS A 197 6.33 -2.29 -2.08
C CYS A 197 6.06 -3.50 -2.99
N GLY A 198 5.60 -4.59 -2.42
CA GLY A 198 5.35 -5.82 -3.16
C GLY A 198 5.05 -7.02 -2.26
N PRO A 199 5.09 -8.23 -2.81
CA PRO A 199 4.92 -9.47 -2.05
C PRO A 199 5.94 -9.60 -0.93
N ALA A 200 5.56 -10.29 0.16
CA ALA A 200 6.42 -10.50 1.33
C ALA A 200 7.81 -11.05 0.96
N ALA A 201 7.86 -12.01 0.03
CA ALA A 201 9.13 -12.58 -0.43
C ALA A 201 10.08 -11.54 -1.05
N LEU A 202 9.56 -10.53 -1.77
CA LEU A 202 10.38 -9.43 -2.29
C LEU A 202 10.90 -8.55 -1.15
N ASN A 203 10.03 -8.17 -0.23
CA ASN A 203 10.39 -7.34 0.91
C ASN A 203 11.46 -8.02 1.79
N GLU A 204 11.30 -9.31 2.07
CA GLU A 204 12.30 -10.08 2.83
C GLU A 204 13.63 -10.20 2.08
N ALA A 205 13.60 -10.40 0.76
CA ALA A 205 14.82 -10.44 -0.03
C ALA A 205 15.56 -9.08 -0.04
N VAL A 206 14.81 -7.96 -0.09
CA VAL A 206 15.38 -6.61 0.02
C VAL A 206 15.98 -6.38 1.40
N LYS A 207 15.30 -6.78 2.49
CA LYS A 207 15.83 -6.70 3.85
C LYS A 207 17.15 -7.47 3.98
N ALA A 208 17.16 -8.72 3.53
CA ALA A 208 18.36 -9.56 3.59
C ALA A 208 19.54 -8.98 2.78
N ALA A 209 19.27 -8.39 1.62
CA ALA A 209 20.28 -7.69 0.83
C ALA A 209 20.80 -6.44 1.56
N ALA A 210 19.91 -5.64 2.14
CA ALA A 210 20.27 -4.44 2.90
C ALA A 210 21.14 -4.78 4.12
N GLU A 211 20.78 -5.80 4.89
CA GLU A 211 21.56 -6.27 6.04
C GLU A 211 22.96 -6.70 5.63
N ARG A 212 23.08 -7.50 4.56
CA ARG A 212 24.37 -7.96 4.02
C ARG A 212 25.28 -6.81 3.63
N HIS A 213 24.72 -5.74 3.09
CA HIS A 213 25.45 -4.55 2.63
C HIS A 213 25.46 -3.42 3.67
N GLN A 214 25.00 -3.70 4.91
CA GLN A 214 25.03 -2.78 6.05
C GLN A 214 24.30 -1.44 5.77
N VAL A 215 23.22 -1.48 5.00
CA VAL A 215 22.37 -0.29 4.75
C VAL A 215 21.64 0.07 6.04
N PRO A 216 21.72 1.31 6.53
CA PRO A 216 21.04 1.73 7.75
C PRO A 216 19.53 1.53 7.67
N ALA A 217 18.90 1.04 8.74
CA ALA A 217 17.46 0.84 8.80
C ALA A 217 16.65 2.11 8.51
N SER A 218 17.21 3.30 8.86
CA SER A 218 16.60 4.60 8.56
C SER A 218 16.55 4.94 7.07
N GLN A 219 17.29 4.22 6.22
CA GLN A 219 17.27 4.38 4.76
C GLN A 219 16.38 3.33 4.07
N LEU A 220 15.71 2.47 4.83
CA LEU A 220 14.87 1.40 4.30
C LEU A 220 13.40 1.69 4.60
N HIS A 221 12.58 1.74 3.57
CA HIS A 221 11.16 2.04 3.64
C HIS A 221 10.37 0.89 3.00
N PHE A 222 9.45 0.31 3.76
CA PHE A 222 8.65 -0.84 3.32
C PHE A 222 7.17 -0.51 3.39
N GLU A 223 6.44 -0.84 2.33
CA GLU A 223 4.99 -0.90 2.34
C GLU A 223 4.53 -2.31 1.96
N GLN A 224 3.55 -2.83 2.68
CA GLN A 224 2.98 -4.15 2.45
C GLN A 224 1.46 -4.07 2.48
N PHE A 225 0.80 -4.54 1.42
CA PHE A 225 -0.66 -4.45 1.30
C PHE A 225 -1.39 -5.61 1.97
N ILE A 226 -0.73 -6.74 2.13
CA ILE A 226 -1.25 -7.94 2.75
C ILE A 226 -0.27 -8.34 3.84
N LEU A 227 -0.72 -8.32 5.08
CA LEU A 227 0.02 -8.98 6.14
C LEU A 227 -0.26 -10.48 5.98
N GLU A 228 0.79 -11.29 5.85
CA GLU A 228 0.64 -12.73 5.93
C GLU A 228 0.08 -13.09 7.31
N ASP A 229 -0.97 -13.92 7.33
CA ASP A 229 -1.46 -14.53 8.57
C ASP A 229 -0.32 -15.44 9.09
N LYS A 230 0.59 -14.86 9.87
CA LYS A 230 1.54 -15.64 10.64
C LYS A 230 0.72 -16.28 11.75
N SER A 231 0.36 -17.54 11.59
CA SER A 231 -0.18 -18.34 12.68
C SER A 231 0.88 -18.37 13.79
N GLY A 232 0.66 -17.55 14.81
CA GLY A 232 1.45 -17.55 16.03
C GLY A 232 0.97 -18.63 16.99
N GLU A 233 1.64 -18.82 18.11
CA GLU A 233 1.08 -19.56 19.24
C GLU A 233 0.04 -18.69 19.95
N ALA A 234 -0.90 -19.35 20.65
CA ALA A 234 -1.83 -18.62 21.51
C ALA A 234 -1.06 -17.91 22.62
N PHE A 235 -1.42 -16.67 22.89
CA PHE A 235 -0.73 -15.85 23.92
C PHE A 235 -1.75 -15.12 24.80
N THR A 236 -1.28 -14.60 25.93
CA THR A 236 -2.09 -13.79 26.86
C THR A 236 -1.94 -12.31 26.56
N LEU A 237 -3.06 -11.64 26.32
CA LEU A 237 -3.15 -10.18 26.18
C LEU A 237 -3.62 -9.58 27.51
N VAL A 238 -2.85 -8.63 28.03
CA VAL A 238 -3.24 -7.84 29.21
C VAL A 238 -3.49 -6.40 28.79
N LEU A 239 -4.70 -5.91 29.01
CA LEU A 239 -5.04 -4.50 28.76
C LEU A 239 -4.58 -3.66 29.95
N ALA A 240 -3.45 -2.98 29.83
CA ALA A 240 -2.77 -2.28 30.93
C ALA A 240 -3.67 -1.30 31.72
N ARG A 241 -4.60 -0.58 31.04
CA ARG A 241 -5.48 0.39 31.70
C ARG A 241 -6.56 -0.27 32.58
N SER A 242 -7.08 -1.43 32.19
CA SER A 242 -8.18 -2.12 32.91
C SER A 242 -7.71 -3.32 33.71
N GLY A 243 -6.48 -3.80 33.50
CA GLY A 243 -5.95 -5.04 34.09
C GLY A 243 -6.66 -6.31 33.59
N ARG A 244 -7.52 -6.22 32.57
CA ARG A 244 -8.24 -7.39 32.05
C ARG A 244 -7.32 -8.24 31.20
N GLU A 245 -7.40 -9.55 31.37
CA GLU A 245 -6.61 -10.54 30.65
C GLU A 245 -7.49 -11.33 29.69
N PHE A 246 -6.94 -11.63 28.52
CA PHE A 246 -7.59 -12.41 27.47
C PHE A 246 -6.59 -13.35 26.82
N THR A 247 -7.01 -14.56 26.50
CA THR A 247 -6.25 -15.44 25.61
C THR A 247 -6.56 -15.03 24.17
N VAL A 248 -5.51 -14.74 23.40
CA VAL A 248 -5.60 -14.56 21.96
C VAL A 248 -5.29 -15.91 21.30
N PRO A 249 -6.31 -16.60 20.72
CA PRO A 249 -6.11 -17.86 20.05
C PRO A 249 -5.27 -17.69 18.77
N GLN A 250 -4.73 -18.77 18.26
CA GLN A 250 -3.86 -18.81 17.08
C GLN A 250 -4.53 -18.28 15.79
N ASP A 251 -5.87 -18.40 15.70
CA ASP A 251 -6.69 -18.02 14.55
C ASP A 251 -7.38 -16.66 14.70
N MET A 252 -7.07 -15.88 15.74
CA MET A 252 -7.68 -14.59 16.00
C MET A 252 -6.64 -13.48 16.14
N THR A 253 -7.01 -12.27 15.70
CA THR A 253 -6.21 -11.07 15.97
C THR A 253 -6.54 -10.47 17.34
N ILE A 254 -5.63 -9.69 17.91
CA ILE A 254 -5.87 -8.91 19.14
C ILE A 254 -7.16 -8.08 19.02
N LEU A 255 -7.36 -7.42 17.88
CA LEU A 255 -8.55 -6.62 17.62
C LEU A 255 -9.85 -7.45 17.71
N GLN A 256 -9.87 -8.62 17.08
CA GLN A 256 -11.03 -9.52 17.14
C GLN A 256 -11.33 -9.99 18.57
N VAL A 257 -10.29 -10.32 19.37
CA VAL A 257 -10.45 -10.71 20.75
C VAL A 257 -11.03 -9.56 21.60
N ILE A 258 -10.52 -8.33 21.42
CA ILE A 258 -11.01 -7.13 22.11
C ILE A 258 -12.51 -6.89 21.76
N GLU A 259 -12.87 -6.97 20.49
CA GLU A 259 -14.24 -6.75 20.02
C GLU A 259 -15.20 -7.83 20.50
N ASN A 260 -14.86 -9.11 20.34
CA ASN A 260 -15.69 -10.24 20.76
C ASN A 260 -15.99 -10.22 22.27
N ASN A 261 -15.01 -9.78 23.07
CA ASN A 261 -15.17 -9.68 24.52
C ASN A 261 -15.71 -8.31 24.98
N LYS A 262 -15.98 -7.38 24.03
CA LYS A 262 -16.35 -6.00 24.34
C LYS A 262 -15.42 -5.39 25.40
N ALA A 263 -14.13 -5.66 25.24
CA ALA A 263 -13.14 -5.37 26.25
C ALA A 263 -12.75 -3.88 26.28
N ALA A 264 -12.71 -3.24 25.11
CA ALA A 264 -12.46 -1.83 24.94
C ALA A 264 -13.07 -1.36 23.60
N LYS A 265 -13.30 -0.05 23.47
CA LYS A 265 -13.62 0.55 22.17
C LYS A 265 -12.29 0.89 21.49
N VAL A 266 -12.01 0.20 20.39
CA VAL A 266 -10.83 0.44 19.56
C VAL A 266 -11.27 1.12 18.27
N GLU A 267 -10.66 2.24 17.94
CA GLU A 267 -10.82 2.85 16.63
C GLU A 267 -10.07 1.99 15.60
N CYS A 268 -10.77 1.50 14.60
CA CYS A 268 -10.19 0.69 13.54
C CYS A 268 -10.88 0.99 12.22
N LEU A 269 -10.13 0.97 11.12
CA LEU A 269 -10.64 1.21 9.77
C LEU A 269 -10.41 0.02 8.84
N CYS A 270 -9.17 -0.26 8.46
CA CYS A 270 -8.88 -1.32 7.48
C CYS A 270 -9.01 -2.73 8.03
N ARG A 271 -8.83 -2.96 9.33
CA ARG A 271 -8.79 -4.27 10.01
C ARG A 271 -7.72 -5.23 9.48
N GLU A 272 -6.81 -4.74 8.65
CA GLU A 272 -5.74 -5.48 7.97
C GLU A 272 -4.34 -5.05 8.46
N GLY A 273 -4.25 -4.21 9.51
CA GLY A 273 -2.97 -3.77 10.09
C GLY A 273 -2.16 -2.78 9.24
N VAL A 274 -2.70 -2.28 8.13
CA VAL A 274 -1.95 -1.46 7.16
C VAL A 274 -2.22 0.04 7.26
N CYS A 275 -3.31 0.48 7.90
CA CYS A 275 -3.67 1.90 7.94
C CYS A 275 -3.20 2.65 9.19
N GLY A 276 -2.65 1.96 10.19
CA GLY A 276 -2.16 2.56 11.43
C GLY A 276 -3.23 3.04 12.42
N THR A 277 -4.54 2.98 12.10
CA THR A 277 -5.60 3.52 12.98
C THR A 277 -5.67 2.85 14.34
N CYS A 278 -5.44 1.54 14.39
CA CYS A 278 -5.45 0.73 15.61
C CYS A 278 -4.05 0.44 16.16
N GLU A 279 -3.04 1.20 15.75
CA GLU A 279 -1.69 1.06 16.27
C GLU A 279 -1.67 1.26 17.79
N THR A 280 -1.01 0.35 18.49
CA THR A 280 -0.99 0.29 19.95
C THR A 280 0.43 -0.01 20.44
N MET A 281 0.81 0.64 21.55
CA MET A 281 2.10 0.43 22.18
C MET A 281 2.07 -0.89 22.99
N ILE A 282 3.07 -1.73 22.80
CA ILE A 282 3.39 -2.84 23.68
C ILE A 282 4.19 -2.29 24.86
N LEU A 283 3.70 -2.46 26.08
CA LEU A 283 4.36 -1.98 27.29
C LEU A 283 5.29 -3.02 27.88
N GLU A 284 4.91 -4.28 27.85
CA GLU A 284 5.68 -5.43 28.34
C GLU A 284 5.39 -6.65 27.45
N GLY A 285 6.38 -7.53 27.27
CA GLY A 285 6.27 -8.72 26.46
C GLY A 285 6.95 -8.57 25.08
N GLU A 286 6.86 -9.62 24.29
CA GLU A 286 7.41 -9.71 22.93
C GLU A 286 6.33 -9.56 21.87
#